data_fdba56b525bd21e4677546d8a5427817
#
_entry.id   fdba56b525bd21e4677546d8a5427817
#
_cell.length_a   1.000
_cell.length_b   1.000
_cell.length_c   1.000
_cell.angle_alpha   90.00
_cell.angle_beta   90.00
_cell.angle_gamma   90.00
#
_symmetry.space_group_name_H-M   'P 1'
#
loop_
_entity.id
_entity.type
_entity.pdbx_description
1 polymer ?
#
loop_
_entity_poly.entity_id
_entity_poly.type
_entity_poly.pdbx_seq_one_letter_code
_entity_poly.pdbx_strand_id
1 'polypeptide(L)'
;TGVDVYTHGEMLPGHYYPKFKKYAHFAGNYGNAWWLQNKEFASFNGPILMTTNCITPVQDSYRGRIFTTGAVGYEGCIHITADENGHKDFSQIIELAKTCQAPTEIETGEIVGGFAHNQVLALADQVVDAVKSGAIRRFFVMAGCDGRAKSRDYYREFAEKLQIGRASC
;
A
#
# COMPACT_ATOMS: atom_id res chain seq x y z
N THR A 1 -10.60 -18.80 0.66
CA THR A 1 -10.80 -18.42 2.08
C THR A 1 -12.10 -17.66 2.29
N GLY A 2 -12.67 -17.02 1.27
CA GLY A 2 -13.92 -16.24 1.36
C GLY A 2 -13.79 -14.88 2.04
N VAL A 3 -12.58 -14.31 2.05
CA VAL A 3 -12.31 -12.97 2.55
C VAL A 3 -11.54 -12.17 1.51
N ASP A 4 -11.84 -10.88 1.42
CA ASP A 4 -11.12 -9.93 0.59
C ASP A 4 -9.95 -9.31 1.36
N VAL A 5 -8.88 -9.00 0.64
CA VAL A 5 -7.67 -8.40 1.19
C VAL A 5 -7.47 -7.01 0.58
N TYR A 6 -7.36 -6.03 1.44
CA TYR A 6 -7.00 -4.66 1.08
C TYR A 6 -5.61 -4.33 1.58
N THR A 7 -4.87 -3.56 0.82
CA THR A 7 -3.61 -2.99 1.28
C THR A 7 -3.82 -1.63 1.92
N HIS A 8 -2.83 -1.15 2.65
CA HIS A 8 -2.80 0.19 3.23
C HIS A 8 -1.39 0.76 3.15
N GLY A 9 -1.28 2.06 2.94
CA GLY A 9 -0.02 2.80 3.01
C GLY A 9 1.08 2.18 2.16
N GLU A 10 2.16 1.76 2.79
CA GLU A 10 3.36 1.24 2.12
C GLU A 10 3.16 -0.08 1.34
N MET A 11 2.04 -0.76 1.54
CA MET A 11 1.69 -1.95 0.76
C MET A 11 1.05 -1.65 -0.59
N LEU A 12 0.75 -0.39 -0.89
CA LEU A 12 0.22 0.05 -2.18
C LEU A 12 1.01 -0.48 -3.39
N PRO A 13 2.36 -0.53 -3.38
CA PRO A 13 3.12 -1.11 -4.49
C PRO A 13 2.79 -2.56 -4.84
N GLY A 14 2.18 -3.32 -3.93
CA GLY A 14 1.71 -4.68 -4.21
C GLY A 14 0.76 -4.74 -5.42
N HIS A 15 -0.02 -3.69 -5.66
CA HIS A 15 -0.95 -3.60 -6.79
C HIS A 15 -0.27 -3.46 -8.15
N TYR A 16 1.02 -3.14 -8.21
CA TYR A 16 1.79 -2.98 -9.45
C TYR A 16 2.39 -4.29 -9.96
N TYR A 17 2.40 -5.32 -9.14
CA TYR A 17 3.01 -6.61 -9.47
C TYR A 17 1.97 -7.57 -10.08
N PRO A 18 2.18 -8.02 -11.33
CA PRO A 18 1.25 -8.91 -12.03
C PRO A 18 0.95 -10.21 -11.27
N LYS A 19 1.91 -10.69 -10.47
CA LYS A 19 1.74 -11.91 -9.66
C LYS A 19 0.62 -11.79 -8.63
N PHE A 20 0.35 -10.60 -8.09
CA PHE A 20 -0.74 -10.38 -7.14
C PHE A 20 -2.09 -10.21 -7.83
N LYS A 21 -2.12 -9.67 -9.05
CA LYS A 21 -3.36 -9.45 -9.82
C LYS A 21 -4.14 -10.75 -10.14
N LYS A 22 -3.48 -11.92 -10.08
CA LYS A 22 -4.15 -13.21 -10.28
C LYS A 22 -5.07 -13.61 -9.12
N TYR A 23 -4.98 -12.96 -7.98
CA TYR A 23 -5.77 -13.26 -6.81
C TYR A 23 -7.01 -12.35 -6.78
N ALA A 24 -8.18 -12.93 -7.09
CA ALA A 24 -9.43 -12.17 -7.13
C ALA A 24 -9.80 -11.52 -5.78
N HIS A 25 -9.37 -12.13 -4.68
CA HIS A 25 -9.58 -11.59 -3.33
C HIS A 25 -8.62 -10.45 -2.94
N PHE A 26 -7.67 -10.10 -3.81
CA PHE A 26 -6.81 -8.92 -3.63
C PHE A 26 -7.55 -7.70 -4.18
N ALA A 27 -8.45 -7.14 -3.34
CA ALA A 27 -9.54 -6.30 -3.77
C ALA A 27 -9.13 -4.85 -4.08
N GLY A 28 -8.23 -4.27 -3.28
CA GLY A 28 -7.85 -2.88 -3.50
C GLY A 28 -6.98 -2.30 -2.39
N ASN A 29 -6.85 -0.99 -2.40
CA ASN A 29 -6.17 -0.24 -1.35
C ASN A 29 -7.20 0.49 -0.49
N TYR A 30 -7.06 0.39 0.82
CA TYR A 30 -7.94 1.05 1.78
C TYR A 30 -7.13 2.03 2.61
N GLY A 31 -7.19 3.28 2.25
CA GLY A 31 -6.53 4.33 2.99
C GLY A 31 -5.18 4.78 2.43
N ASN A 32 -4.60 5.71 3.13
CA ASN A 32 -3.50 6.53 2.65
C ASN A 32 -2.20 6.31 3.45
N ALA A 33 -1.71 7.39 4.02
CA ALA A 33 -0.45 7.40 4.72
C ALA A 33 -0.63 7.10 6.22
N TRP A 34 0.47 6.73 6.88
CA TRP A 34 0.49 6.31 8.26
C TRP A 34 -0.20 7.27 9.26
N TRP A 35 -0.19 8.57 9.01
CA TRP A 35 -0.83 9.56 9.90
C TRP A 35 -2.37 9.57 9.85
N LEU A 36 -2.97 8.86 8.91
CA LEU A 36 -4.41 8.67 8.82
C LEU A 36 -4.89 7.35 9.43
N GLN A 37 -3.98 6.48 9.85
CA GLN A 37 -4.27 5.14 10.37
C GLN A 37 -5.40 5.13 11.41
N ASN A 38 -5.36 6.03 12.37
CA ASN A 38 -6.35 6.01 13.45
C ASN A 38 -7.80 6.14 12.94
N LYS A 39 -8.01 7.02 11.96
CA LYS A 39 -9.32 7.22 11.34
C LYS A 39 -9.68 6.02 10.44
N GLU A 40 -8.75 5.62 9.61
CA GLU A 40 -8.93 4.59 8.60
C GLU A 40 -9.10 3.21 9.24
N PHE A 41 -8.32 2.87 10.25
CA PHE A 41 -8.43 1.60 10.97
C PHE A 41 -9.71 1.51 11.79
N ALA A 42 -10.20 2.61 12.31
CA ALA A 42 -11.49 2.64 12.99
C ALA A 42 -12.66 2.32 12.04
N SER A 43 -12.62 2.80 10.80
CA SER A 43 -13.67 2.61 9.78
C SER A 43 -13.56 1.31 8.99
N PHE A 44 -12.42 0.62 9.05
CA PHE A 44 -12.18 -0.58 8.22
C PHE A 44 -13.04 -1.79 8.63
N ASN A 45 -13.50 -1.90 9.84
CA ASN A 45 -14.34 -2.96 10.39
C ASN A 45 -13.71 -4.37 10.46
N GLY A 46 -12.78 -4.72 9.60
CA GLY A 46 -12.10 -6.01 9.56
C GLY A 46 -10.81 -6.08 10.37
N PRO A 47 -10.19 -7.26 10.50
CA PRO A 47 -8.87 -7.40 11.11
C PRO A 47 -7.79 -6.73 10.26
N ILE A 48 -6.75 -6.27 10.92
CA ILE A 48 -5.64 -5.50 10.32
C ILE A 48 -4.33 -6.21 10.64
N LEU A 49 -3.58 -6.59 9.61
CA LEU A 49 -2.26 -7.21 9.74
C LEU A 49 -1.17 -6.18 9.45
N MET A 50 -0.39 -5.86 10.47
CA MET A 50 0.76 -4.97 10.32
C MET A 50 2.02 -5.77 9.97
N THR A 51 2.68 -5.35 8.91
CA THR A 51 3.91 -5.97 8.39
C THR A 51 5.10 -5.01 8.38
N THR A 52 4.88 -3.75 8.75
CA THR A 52 5.90 -2.70 8.84
C THR A 52 5.84 -1.97 10.18
N ASN A 53 6.91 -1.26 10.54
CA ASN A 53 6.98 -0.50 11.80
C ASN A 53 6.24 0.85 11.76
N CYS A 54 5.51 1.16 10.70
CA CYS A 54 4.69 2.36 10.61
C CYS A 54 3.36 2.21 11.38
N ILE A 55 3.44 1.79 12.64
CA ILE A 55 2.28 1.65 13.54
C ILE A 55 2.16 2.91 14.37
N THR A 56 1.07 3.66 14.20
CA THR A 56 0.72 4.74 15.14
C THR A 56 0.16 4.16 16.43
N PRO A 57 0.14 4.92 17.53
CA PRO A 57 -0.45 4.43 18.79
C PRO A 57 -1.84 3.84 18.57
N VAL A 58 -1.97 2.55 18.89
CA VAL A 58 -3.17 1.76 18.64
C VAL A 58 -4.29 2.22 19.57
N GLN A 59 -5.44 2.56 19.01
CA GLN A 59 -6.62 2.99 19.77
C GLN A 59 -7.48 1.80 20.20
N ASP A 60 -8.18 1.92 21.31
CA ASP A 60 -9.01 0.87 21.89
C ASP A 60 -10.15 0.44 20.97
N SER A 61 -10.65 1.35 20.11
CA SER A 61 -11.73 1.08 19.15
C SER A 61 -11.41 -0.01 18.12
N TYR A 62 -10.12 -0.27 17.85
CA TYR A 62 -9.69 -1.31 16.91
C TYR A 62 -8.56 -2.20 17.42
N ARG A 63 -8.11 -2.04 18.67
CA ARG A 63 -7.02 -2.82 19.28
C ARG A 63 -7.21 -4.32 19.11
N GLY A 64 -8.42 -4.82 19.39
CA GLY A 64 -8.75 -6.24 19.28
C GLY A 64 -8.70 -6.82 17.85
N ARG A 65 -8.53 -5.97 16.85
CA ARG A 65 -8.47 -6.35 15.42
C ARG A 65 -7.06 -6.20 14.82
N ILE A 66 -6.07 -5.73 15.61
CA ILE A 66 -4.69 -5.57 15.15
C ILE A 66 -3.90 -6.86 15.38
N PHE A 67 -3.28 -7.31 14.33
CA PHE A 67 -2.31 -8.40 14.31
C PHE A 67 -0.98 -7.89 13.79
N THR A 68 0.10 -8.49 14.26
CA THR A 68 1.46 -8.17 13.80
C THR A 68 2.15 -9.45 13.33
N THR A 69 3.16 -9.33 12.49
CA THR A 69 3.97 -10.47 12.03
C THR A 69 5.38 -10.06 11.62
N GLY A 70 6.31 -11.01 11.60
CA GLY A 70 7.69 -10.79 11.23
C GLY A 70 8.47 -10.01 12.28
N ALA A 71 9.17 -8.96 11.90
CA ALA A 71 9.93 -8.12 12.82
C ALA A 71 9.08 -7.04 13.51
N VAL A 72 7.81 -6.93 13.14
CA VAL A 72 6.88 -5.92 13.65
C VAL A 72 6.15 -6.45 14.85
N GLY A 73 6.11 -5.70 15.94
CA GLY A 73 5.34 -6.02 17.12
C GLY A 73 4.70 -4.77 17.74
N TYR A 74 3.62 -4.96 18.47
CA TYR A 74 2.99 -3.89 19.25
C TYR A 74 2.43 -4.50 20.53
N GLU A 75 2.68 -3.85 21.66
CA GLU A 75 2.25 -4.35 22.98
C GLU A 75 0.72 -4.50 23.04
N GLY A 76 0.27 -5.65 23.52
CA GLY A 76 -1.14 -5.99 23.63
C GLY A 76 -1.83 -6.39 22.32
N CYS A 77 -1.07 -6.52 21.21
CA CYS A 77 -1.59 -7.03 19.95
C CYS A 77 -1.13 -8.47 19.70
N ILE A 78 -1.94 -9.25 18.98
CA ILE A 78 -1.61 -10.64 18.65
C ILE A 78 -0.50 -10.66 17.63
N HIS A 79 0.56 -11.43 17.92
CA HIS A 79 1.67 -11.61 16.99
C HIS A 79 1.63 -12.99 16.34
N ILE A 80 1.66 -13.03 15.01
CA ILE A 80 1.71 -14.27 14.22
C ILE A 80 3.16 -14.59 13.92
N THR A 81 3.67 -15.63 14.58
CA THR A 81 5.03 -16.15 14.37
C THR A 81 5.05 -17.14 13.21
N ALA A 82 6.24 -17.31 12.61
CA ALA A 82 6.49 -18.41 11.72
C ALA A 82 6.80 -19.70 12.52
N ASP A 83 6.42 -20.83 11.97
CA ASP A 83 6.86 -22.15 12.46
C ASP A 83 8.33 -22.43 12.09
N GLU A 84 8.83 -23.62 12.41
CA GLU A 84 10.19 -24.07 12.13
C GLU A 84 10.51 -24.11 10.61
N ASN A 85 9.49 -24.22 9.76
CA ASN A 85 9.61 -24.23 8.31
C ASN A 85 9.41 -22.83 7.67
N GLY A 86 9.20 -21.83 8.50
CA GLY A 86 8.93 -20.46 8.04
C GLY A 86 7.47 -20.18 7.65
N HIS A 87 6.56 -21.13 7.87
CA HIS A 87 5.15 -20.95 7.59
C HIS A 87 4.45 -20.17 8.72
N LYS A 88 3.50 -19.34 8.33
CA LYS A 88 2.67 -18.57 9.26
C LYS A 88 1.22 -18.98 9.14
N ASP A 89 0.59 -19.21 10.26
CA ASP A 89 -0.84 -19.52 10.31
C ASP A 89 -1.67 -18.25 10.44
N PHE A 90 -2.40 -17.93 9.40
CA PHE A 90 -3.33 -16.79 9.33
C PHE A 90 -4.79 -17.19 9.59
N SER A 91 -5.06 -18.41 10.02
CA SER A 91 -6.44 -18.90 10.24
C SER A 91 -7.22 -18.00 11.21
N GLN A 92 -6.60 -17.53 12.28
CA GLN A 92 -7.25 -16.66 13.25
C GLN A 92 -7.71 -15.33 12.64
N ILE A 93 -6.90 -14.71 11.78
CA ILE A 93 -7.28 -13.48 11.06
C ILE A 93 -8.44 -13.76 10.11
N ILE A 94 -8.37 -14.87 9.37
CA ILE A 94 -9.39 -15.25 8.39
C ILE A 94 -10.73 -15.53 9.08
N GLU A 95 -10.73 -16.26 10.18
CA GLU A 95 -11.97 -16.54 10.92
C GLU A 95 -12.56 -15.27 11.53
N LEU A 96 -11.73 -14.39 12.07
CA LEU A 96 -12.21 -13.09 12.54
C LEU A 96 -12.79 -12.26 11.38
N ALA A 97 -12.14 -12.23 10.22
CA ALA A 97 -12.63 -11.47 9.05
C ALA A 97 -14.03 -11.94 8.61
N LYS A 98 -14.31 -13.24 8.66
CA LYS A 98 -15.62 -13.80 8.29
C LYS A 98 -16.76 -13.34 9.21
N THR A 99 -16.44 -12.89 10.41
CA THR A 99 -17.43 -12.38 11.37
C THR A 99 -17.62 -10.87 11.29
N CYS A 100 -16.75 -10.18 10.56
CA CYS A 100 -16.78 -8.74 10.44
C CYS A 100 -17.73 -8.26 9.34
N GLN A 101 -18.19 -7.03 9.47
CA GLN A 101 -18.91 -6.34 8.41
C GLN A 101 -17.94 -5.87 7.33
N ALA A 102 -18.47 -5.62 6.13
CA ALA A 102 -17.69 -4.99 5.07
C ALA A 102 -17.10 -3.64 5.51
N PRO A 103 -15.93 -3.25 4.97
CA PRO A 103 -15.36 -1.94 5.24
C PRO A 103 -16.31 -0.82 4.83
N THR A 104 -16.32 0.26 5.60
CA THR A 104 -17.01 1.48 5.19
C THR A 104 -16.18 2.19 4.12
N GLU A 105 -16.77 2.51 2.98
CA GLU A 105 -16.10 3.27 1.95
C GLU A 105 -15.75 4.68 2.46
N ILE A 106 -14.48 5.05 2.40
CA ILE A 106 -13.97 6.33 2.90
C ILE A 106 -13.51 7.26 1.79
N GLU A 107 -13.20 6.72 0.63
CA GLU A 107 -12.70 7.45 -0.52
C GLU A 107 -13.05 6.69 -1.80
N THR A 108 -13.44 7.41 -2.84
CA THR A 108 -13.79 6.86 -4.14
C THR A 108 -12.75 7.25 -5.19
N GLY A 109 -12.63 6.46 -6.24
CA GLY A 109 -11.79 6.76 -7.38
C GLY A 109 -10.68 5.77 -7.62
N GLU A 110 -9.83 6.10 -8.57
CA GLU A 110 -8.71 5.29 -8.99
C GLU A 110 -7.43 6.13 -8.98
N ILE A 111 -6.32 5.50 -8.66
CA ILE A 111 -4.99 6.09 -8.79
C ILE A 111 -4.15 5.25 -9.74
N VAL A 112 -3.35 5.90 -10.57
CA VAL A 112 -2.37 5.24 -11.41
C VAL A 112 -1.07 5.11 -10.63
N GLY A 113 -0.74 3.88 -10.29
CA GLY A 113 0.42 3.59 -9.45
C GLY A 113 1.72 3.35 -10.20
N GLY A 114 1.68 3.26 -11.51
CA GLY A 114 2.84 2.97 -12.33
C GLY A 114 3.01 1.50 -12.70
N PHE A 115 4.22 1.12 -13.08
CA PHE A 115 4.52 -0.17 -13.69
C PHE A 115 5.65 -0.89 -12.97
N ALA A 116 5.53 -2.22 -12.83
CA ALA A 116 6.63 -3.07 -12.38
C ALA A 116 7.68 -3.26 -13.49
N HIS A 117 8.86 -3.74 -13.10
CA HIS A 117 10.02 -3.89 -14.00
C HIS A 117 9.72 -4.70 -15.28
N ASN A 118 8.92 -5.74 -15.22
CA ASN A 118 8.58 -6.53 -16.42
C ASN A 118 7.91 -5.70 -17.52
N GLN A 119 6.99 -4.81 -17.13
CA GLN A 119 6.33 -3.93 -18.11
C GLN A 119 7.28 -2.87 -18.64
N VAL A 120 8.13 -2.31 -17.77
CA VAL A 120 9.15 -1.33 -18.19
C VAL A 120 10.14 -1.96 -19.17
N LEU A 121 10.59 -3.18 -18.91
CA LEU A 121 11.49 -3.91 -19.80
C LEU A 121 10.83 -4.28 -21.13
N ALA A 122 9.53 -4.64 -21.13
CA ALA A 122 8.79 -4.90 -22.36
C ALA A 122 8.65 -3.67 -23.26
N LEU A 123 8.74 -2.47 -22.69
CA LEU A 123 8.68 -1.19 -23.39
C LEU A 123 10.07 -0.54 -23.60
N ALA A 124 11.16 -1.25 -23.27
CA ALA A 124 12.49 -0.68 -23.25
C ALA A 124 12.89 -0.01 -24.56
N ASP A 125 12.64 -0.66 -25.69
CA ASP A 125 12.98 -0.10 -27.00
C ASP A 125 12.20 1.19 -27.28
N GLN A 126 10.93 1.26 -26.94
CA GLN A 126 10.12 2.47 -27.09
C GLN A 126 10.63 3.61 -26.20
N VAL A 127 11.04 3.30 -24.97
CA VAL A 127 11.64 4.30 -24.07
C VAL A 127 12.95 4.80 -24.62
N VAL A 128 13.83 3.91 -25.12
CA VAL A 128 15.11 4.27 -25.73
C VAL A 128 14.91 5.15 -26.96
N ASP A 129 13.97 4.82 -27.83
CA ASP A 129 13.66 5.61 -29.02
C ASP A 129 13.08 6.99 -28.65
N ALA A 130 12.25 7.05 -27.63
CA ALA A 130 11.73 8.32 -27.11
C ALA A 130 12.84 9.22 -26.52
N VAL A 131 13.86 8.62 -25.88
CA VAL A 131 15.04 9.35 -25.41
C VAL A 131 15.89 9.84 -26.60
N LYS A 132 16.17 8.96 -27.57
CA LYS A 132 16.96 9.32 -28.77
C LYS A 132 16.31 10.40 -29.61
N SER A 133 14.99 10.37 -29.76
CA SER A 133 14.20 11.38 -30.48
C SER A 133 14.04 12.70 -29.70
N GLY A 134 14.40 12.73 -28.41
CA GLY A 134 14.22 13.90 -27.55
C GLY A 134 12.79 14.08 -27.03
N ALA A 135 11.90 13.10 -27.24
CA ALA A 135 10.56 13.10 -26.67
C ALA A 135 10.63 12.96 -25.13
N ILE A 136 11.53 12.11 -24.64
CA ILE A 136 11.90 12.08 -23.22
C ILE A 136 13.22 12.82 -23.04
N ARG A 137 13.17 13.92 -22.34
CA ARG A 137 14.34 14.77 -22.10
C ARG A 137 15.05 14.50 -20.79
N ARG A 138 14.32 14.03 -19.79
CA ARG A 138 14.85 13.81 -18.44
C ARG A 138 14.03 12.74 -17.71
N PHE A 139 14.71 12.02 -16.83
CA PHE A 139 14.10 11.17 -15.82
C PHE A 139 14.30 11.82 -14.46
N PHE A 140 13.27 11.81 -13.63
CA PHE A 140 13.36 12.28 -12.26
C PHE A 140 13.14 11.10 -11.32
N VAL A 141 14.08 10.94 -10.38
CA VAL A 141 13.95 9.94 -9.30
C VAL A 141 13.58 10.68 -8.04
N MET A 142 12.37 10.43 -7.55
CA MET A 142 11.90 10.98 -6.29
C MET A 142 11.87 9.87 -5.24
N ALA A 143 12.87 9.85 -4.35
CA ALA A 143 13.04 8.82 -3.34
C ALA A 143 12.87 9.44 -1.95
N GLY A 144 11.63 9.50 -1.48
CA GLY A 144 11.27 10.06 -0.18
C GLY A 144 9.83 10.54 -0.16
N CYS A 145 9.44 11.17 0.93
CA CYS A 145 8.13 11.78 1.09
C CYS A 145 8.20 13.05 1.93
N ASP A 146 7.19 13.91 1.80
CA ASP A 146 7.08 15.14 2.60
C ASP A 146 6.66 14.86 4.06
N GLY A 147 6.21 13.66 4.35
CA GLY A 147 5.70 13.29 5.67
C GLY A 147 4.44 14.06 6.04
N ARG A 148 4.22 14.28 7.34
CA ARG A 148 3.04 14.97 7.89
C ARG A 148 3.17 16.47 7.97
N ALA A 149 4.39 16.98 8.03
CA ALA A 149 4.63 18.40 8.34
C ALA A 149 4.30 19.28 7.13
N LYS A 150 3.36 20.21 7.30
CA LYS A 150 2.98 21.17 6.25
C LYS A 150 4.16 22.01 5.74
N SER A 151 5.22 22.14 6.53
CA SER A 151 6.46 22.84 6.14
C SER A 151 7.37 21.98 5.24
N ARG A 152 6.98 20.76 4.91
CA ARG A 152 7.75 19.82 4.09
C ARG A 152 7.03 19.46 2.80
N ASP A 153 6.51 20.43 2.10
CA ASP A 153 5.84 20.21 0.79
C ASP A 153 6.84 20.11 -0.40
N TYR A 154 8.09 19.77 -0.13
CA TYR A 154 9.16 19.76 -1.11
C TYR A 154 8.88 18.85 -2.31
N TYR A 155 8.53 17.59 -2.07
CA TYR A 155 8.28 16.63 -3.15
C TYR A 155 7.02 16.98 -3.94
N ARG A 156 5.97 17.41 -3.26
CA ARG A 156 4.74 17.84 -3.90
C ARG A 156 4.97 19.08 -4.78
N GLU A 157 5.57 20.12 -4.21
CA GLU A 157 5.87 21.35 -4.95
C GLU A 157 6.84 21.12 -6.10
N PHE A 158 7.82 20.23 -5.92
CA PHE A 158 8.73 19.87 -6.98
C PHE A 158 7.98 19.21 -8.14
N ALA A 159 7.11 18.22 -7.87
CA ALA A 159 6.31 17.55 -8.87
C ALA A 159 5.36 18.53 -9.60
N GLU A 160 4.73 19.45 -8.88
CA GLU A 160 3.85 20.47 -9.46
C GLU A 160 4.60 21.47 -10.37
N LYS A 161 5.84 21.83 -9.99
CA LYS A 161 6.70 22.72 -10.77
C LYS A 161 7.39 22.05 -11.95
N LEU A 162 7.47 20.73 -11.97
CA LEU A 162 7.91 20.01 -13.14
C LEU A 162 6.84 20.17 -14.22
N GLN A 163 7.22 20.78 -15.35
CA GLN A 163 6.40 20.73 -16.57
C GLN A 163 6.49 19.31 -17.13
N ILE A 164 5.89 18.38 -16.43
CA ILE A 164 5.73 17.00 -16.90
C ILE A 164 4.63 17.06 -17.93
N GLY A 165 5.00 16.91 -19.20
CA GLY A 165 4.03 16.61 -20.23
C GLY A 165 3.22 15.39 -19.71
N ARG A 166 1.92 15.55 -19.53
CA ARG A 166 1.04 14.42 -19.22
C ARG A 166 1.15 13.49 -20.43
N ALA A 167 1.91 12.43 -20.29
CA ALA A 167 1.76 11.29 -21.17
C ALA A 167 0.36 10.75 -20.85
N SER A 168 -0.62 11.16 -21.61
CA SER A 168 -1.90 10.46 -21.68
C SER A 168 -1.58 9.09 -22.30
N CYS A 169 -1.49 8.07 -21.46
CA CYS A 169 -1.58 6.70 -21.91
C CYS A 169 -3.04 6.35 -22.14
#